data_f83f027775de14e70d5a2d5199c0cabd
#
_entry.id   f83f027775de14e70d5a2d5199c0cabd
#
_cell.length_a   1.000
_cell.length_b   1.000
_cell.length_c   1.000
_cell.angle_alpha   90.00
_cell.angle_beta   90.00
_cell.angle_gamma   90.00
#
_symmetry.space_group_name_H-M   'P 1'
#
loop_
_entity.id
_entity.type
_entity.pdbx_description
1 polymer ?
#
loop_
_entity_poly.entity_id
_entity_poly.type
_entity_poly.pdbx_seq_one_letter_code
_entity_poly.pdbx_strand_id
1 'polypeptide(L)'
;MGRFIQKGTLEELNAFLTRFYLKEFIANGRSKIKFVTGSQGSGKSYFLTLSEKDALACGYLVVSLDGREVPLYDFKEIYSSILHKIDLNTVIQRWADKVIEYCGYRPEDIPEGALFLNYLASRGETDGLTRRKIRKALNEMFLNSSSCDGNYALACSMLTSSRLGYPLFPEGSEKTLFSWLYGEKELKMSEIRLAGLAPFKITKVNARRMFLSLVEVLKKAGYKGLCVYIDNFDSLLN
;
A
#
# COMPACT_ATOMS: atom_id res chain seq x y z
N MET A 1 -23.20 31.80 -17.87
CA MET A 1 -24.32 30.87 -17.83
C MET A 1 -23.74 29.46 -17.58
N GLY A 2 -23.61 29.05 -16.31
CA GLY A 2 -23.03 27.77 -15.93
C GLY A 2 -24.00 26.64 -16.29
N ARG A 3 -23.60 25.70 -17.13
CA ARG A 3 -24.34 24.48 -17.33
C ARG A 3 -24.23 23.65 -16.02
N PHE A 4 -25.30 23.57 -15.27
CA PHE A 4 -25.42 22.58 -14.21
C PHE A 4 -25.36 21.19 -14.86
N ILE A 5 -24.30 20.44 -14.59
CA ILE A 5 -24.25 19.04 -14.99
C ILE A 5 -25.30 18.34 -14.13
N GLN A 6 -26.32 17.78 -14.76
CA GLN A 6 -27.35 17.00 -14.06
C GLN A 6 -26.66 15.78 -13.37
N LYS A 7 -27.20 15.37 -12.21
CA LYS A 7 -26.65 14.27 -11.40
C LYS A 7 -26.44 12.99 -12.21
N GLY A 8 -27.36 12.67 -13.15
CA GLY A 8 -27.23 11.55 -14.07
C GLY A 8 -26.01 11.59 -14.97
N THR A 9 -25.58 12.79 -15.42
CA THR A 9 -24.39 12.94 -16.30
C THR A 9 -23.07 12.64 -15.55
N LEU A 10 -23.00 12.93 -14.23
CA LEU A 10 -21.82 12.60 -13.42
C LEU A 10 -21.73 11.08 -13.16
N GLU A 11 -22.86 10.44 -12.93
CA GLU A 11 -22.92 8.98 -12.76
C GLU A 11 -22.55 8.24 -14.05
N GLU A 12 -23.03 8.69 -15.21
CA GLU A 12 -22.65 8.15 -16.51
C GLU A 12 -21.16 8.32 -16.81
N LEU A 13 -20.60 9.50 -16.52
CA LEU A 13 -19.18 9.77 -16.68
C LEU A 13 -18.37 8.87 -15.76
N ASN A 14 -18.80 8.71 -14.49
CA ASN A 14 -18.11 7.84 -13.55
C ASN A 14 -18.17 6.38 -13.99
N ALA A 15 -19.31 5.89 -14.47
CA ALA A 15 -19.46 4.54 -15.01
C ALA A 15 -18.53 4.29 -16.20
N PHE A 16 -18.38 5.28 -17.10
CA PHE A 16 -17.44 5.22 -18.21
C PHE A 16 -15.99 5.14 -17.71
N LEU A 17 -15.60 6.01 -16.75
CA LEU A 17 -14.23 6.00 -16.21
C LEU A 17 -13.93 4.69 -15.47
N THR A 18 -14.89 4.18 -14.70
CA THR A 18 -14.77 2.90 -14.00
C THR A 18 -14.57 1.75 -14.99
N ARG A 19 -15.37 1.66 -16.04
CA ARG A 19 -15.24 0.63 -17.05
C ARG A 19 -13.92 0.72 -17.79
N PHE A 20 -13.62 1.88 -18.36
CA PHE A 20 -12.46 2.04 -19.25
C PHE A 20 -11.13 2.11 -18.50
N TYR A 21 -11.07 2.88 -17.37
CA TYR A 21 -9.81 3.03 -16.66
C TYR A 21 -9.59 1.97 -15.58
N LEU A 22 -10.55 1.75 -14.69
CA LEU A 22 -10.33 0.84 -13.56
C LEU A 22 -10.36 -0.63 -14.01
N LYS A 23 -11.34 -1.02 -14.84
CA LYS A 23 -11.51 -2.43 -15.22
C LYS A 23 -10.65 -2.87 -16.41
N GLU A 24 -10.26 -1.93 -17.29
CA GLU A 24 -9.50 -2.28 -18.50
C GLU A 24 -8.08 -1.70 -18.45
N PHE A 25 -7.90 -0.39 -18.40
CA PHE A 25 -6.62 0.25 -18.61
C PHE A 25 -5.63 0.03 -17.46
N ILE A 26 -6.04 0.33 -16.21
CA ILE A 26 -5.19 0.21 -15.02
C ILE A 26 -5.06 -1.26 -14.60
N ALA A 27 -6.12 -2.07 -14.75
CA ALA A 27 -6.07 -3.50 -14.48
C ALA A 27 -5.01 -4.23 -15.34
N ASN A 28 -4.69 -3.70 -16.52
CA ASN A 28 -3.62 -4.19 -17.39
C ASN A 28 -2.23 -3.58 -17.06
N GLY A 29 -2.03 -3.09 -15.84
CA GLY A 29 -0.73 -2.62 -15.36
C GLY A 29 -0.34 -1.20 -15.80
N ARG A 30 -1.26 -0.44 -16.36
CA ARG A 30 -1.03 0.95 -16.78
C ARG A 30 -1.37 1.93 -15.67
N SER A 31 -0.92 3.19 -15.80
CA SER A 31 -1.21 4.27 -14.87
C SER A 31 -1.76 5.50 -15.60
N LYS A 32 -2.60 6.28 -14.93
CA LYS A 32 -3.17 7.51 -15.49
C LYS A 32 -3.44 8.54 -14.40
N ILE A 33 -3.18 9.79 -14.72
CA ILE A 33 -3.63 10.95 -13.94
C ILE A 33 -4.81 11.58 -14.66
N LYS A 34 -5.83 11.97 -13.92
CA LYS A 34 -7.01 12.69 -14.41
C LYS A 34 -7.25 13.93 -13.57
N PHE A 35 -7.51 15.05 -14.21
CA PHE A 35 -7.93 16.29 -13.56
C PHE A 35 -9.43 16.48 -13.78
N VAL A 36 -10.15 16.74 -12.69
CA VAL A 36 -11.57 17.10 -12.71
C VAL A 36 -11.67 18.59 -12.47
N THR A 37 -12.13 19.33 -13.48
CA THR A 37 -12.25 20.79 -13.44
C THR A 37 -13.72 21.22 -13.51
N GLY A 38 -14.04 22.37 -12.95
CA GLY A 38 -15.38 22.94 -12.96
C GLY A 38 -15.52 24.07 -11.96
N SER A 39 -16.58 24.87 -12.09
CA SER A 39 -16.90 25.97 -11.17
C SER A 39 -17.16 25.46 -9.75
N GLN A 40 -17.14 26.35 -8.77
CA GLN A 40 -17.58 26.03 -7.41
C GLN A 40 -19.03 25.51 -7.42
N GLY A 41 -19.31 24.46 -6.64
CA GLY A 41 -20.64 23.84 -6.61
C GLY A 41 -20.98 22.93 -7.81
N SER A 42 -20.07 22.70 -8.76
CA SER A 42 -20.33 21.85 -9.95
C SER A 42 -20.35 20.33 -9.66
N GLY A 43 -20.19 19.90 -8.39
CA GLY A 43 -20.22 18.49 -8.01
C GLY A 43 -18.88 17.75 -8.06
N LYS A 44 -17.72 18.46 -8.12
CA LYS A 44 -16.39 17.82 -8.17
C LYS A 44 -16.15 16.85 -7.02
N SER A 45 -16.36 17.28 -5.77
CA SER A 45 -16.15 16.42 -4.58
C SER A 45 -17.13 15.24 -4.56
N TYR A 46 -18.40 15.45 -4.98
CA TYR A 46 -19.36 14.35 -5.15
C TYR A 46 -18.85 13.32 -6.17
N PHE A 47 -18.33 13.78 -7.31
CA PHE A 47 -17.75 12.91 -8.33
C PHE A 47 -16.55 12.13 -7.82
N LEU A 48 -15.65 12.76 -7.04
CA LEU A 48 -14.53 12.04 -6.40
C LEU A 48 -15.02 10.95 -5.46
N THR A 49 -15.99 11.26 -4.58
CA THR A 49 -16.57 10.27 -3.65
C THR A 49 -17.22 9.08 -4.38
N LEU A 50 -17.91 9.34 -5.49
CA LEU A 50 -18.51 8.29 -6.31
C LEU A 50 -17.42 7.39 -6.94
N SER A 51 -16.37 8.01 -7.47
CA SER A 51 -15.24 7.34 -8.08
C SER A 51 -14.42 6.51 -7.08
N GLU A 52 -14.26 6.99 -5.84
CA GLU A 52 -13.63 6.27 -4.73
C GLU A 52 -14.37 4.96 -4.41
N LYS A 53 -15.70 5.02 -4.30
CA LYS A 53 -16.55 3.84 -4.06
C LYS A 53 -16.38 2.79 -5.16
N ASP A 54 -16.37 3.22 -6.40
CA ASP A 54 -16.20 2.33 -7.53
C ASP A 54 -14.79 1.71 -7.57
N ALA A 55 -13.76 2.48 -7.22
CA ALA A 55 -12.40 1.97 -7.14
C ALA A 55 -12.25 0.90 -6.04
N LEU A 56 -12.84 1.13 -4.86
CA LEU A 56 -12.91 0.14 -3.79
C LEU A 56 -13.63 -1.13 -4.25
N ALA A 57 -14.80 -0.99 -4.87
CA ALA A 57 -15.59 -2.11 -5.39
C ALA A 57 -14.82 -2.88 -6.50
N CYS A 58 -13.94 -2.22 -7.22
CA CYS A 58 -13.07 -2.84 -8.22
C CYS A 58 -11.83 -3.54 -7.61
N GLY A 59 -11.60 -3.46 -6.29
CA GLY A 59 -10.48 -4.11 -5.60
C GLY A 59 -9.18 -3.30 -5.58
N TYR A 60 -9.26 -1.97 -5.76
CA TYR A 60 -8.11 -1.07 -5.55
C TYR A 60 -7.99 -0.67 -4.09
N LEU A 61 -6.77 -0.38 -3.65
CA LEU A 61 -6.58 0.40 -2.44
C LEU A 61 -6.86 1.87 -2.79
N VAL A 62 -7.66 2.54 -1.97
CA VAL A 62 -8.06 3.93 -2.19
C VAL A 62 -7.50 4.81 -1.09
N VAL A 63 -6.91 5.93 -1.48
CA VAL A 63 -6.41 6.96 -0.58
C VAL A 63 -6.94 8.31 -1.02
N SER A 64 -7.54 9.06 -0.09
CA SER A 64 -8.06 10.41 -0.32
C SER A 64 -7.24 11.42 0.46
N LEU A 65 -6.75 12.43 -0.23
CA LEU A 65 -5.94 13.52 0.31
C LEU A 65 -6.65 14.86 0.09
N ASP A 66 -6.43 15.79 1.01
CA ASP A 66 -6.80 17.20 0.84
C ASP A 66 -5.55 18.00 0.39
N GLY A 67 -5.63 18.65 -0.76
CA GLY A 67 -4.55 19.46 -1.31
C GLY A 67 -4.17 20.67 -0.46
N ARG A 68 -5.02 21.07 0.51
CA ARG A 68 -4.71 22.12 1.49
C ARG A 68 -3.80 21.64 2.61
N GLU A 69 -3.78 20.34 2.89
CA GLU A 69 -3.02 19.73 3.99
C GLU A 69 -1.68 19.14 3.52
N VAL A 70 -1.58 18.81 2.24
CA VAL A 70 -0.41 18.12 1.67
C VAL A 70 0.35 19.06 0.74
N PRO A 71 1.65 19.31 0.93
CA PRO A 71 2.47 20.09 0.02
C PRO A 71 2.70 19.33 -1.30
N LEU A 72 1.76 19.48 -2.25
CA LEU A 72 1.72 18.73 -3.51
C LEU A 72 2.91 19.01 -4.46
N TYR A 73 3.71 20.05 -4.17
CA TYR A 73 4.97 20.35 -4.87
C TYR A 73 6.15 19.44 -4.38
N ASP A 74 5.96 18.71 -3.29
CA ASP A 74 6.95 17.80 -2.73
C ASP A 74 6.50 16.35 -2.76
N PHE A 75 7.04 15.59 -3.70
CA PHE A 75 6.61 14.20 -3.89
C PHE A 75 6.92 13.31 -2.67
N LYS A 76 7.91 13.64 -1.85
CA LYS A 76 8.20 12.92 -0.60
C LYS A 76 7.07 13.12 0.40
N GLU A 77 6.54 14.32 0.53
CA GLU A 77 5.41 14.61 1.44
C GLU A 77 4.12 13.95 0.92
N ILE A 78 3.89 13.95 -0.41
CA ILE A 78 2.76 13.19 -1.02
C ILE A 78 2.88 11.70 -0.68
N TYR A 79 4.05 11.10 -0.88
CA TYR A 79 4.31 9.70 -0.56
C TYR A 79 4.02 9.40 0.92
N SER A 80 4.57 10.20 1.84
CA SER A 80 4.35 10.03 3.28
C SER A 80 2.87 10.17 3.66
N SER A 81 2.17 11.17 3.09
CA SER A 81 0.75 11.38 3.34
C SER A 81 -0.11 10.21 2.84
N ILE A 82 0.21 9.66 1.67
CA ILE A 82 -0.45 8.45 1.16
C ILE A 82 -0.27 7.30 2.15
N LEU A 83 0.95 7.07 2.61
CA LEU A 83 1.27 5.93 3.45
C LEU A 83 0.63 6.03 4.85
N HIS A 84 0.51 7.24 5.40
CA HIS A 84 -0.20 7.48 6.67
C HIS A 84 -1.72 7.25 6.59
N LYS A 85 -2.30 7.29 5.38
CA LYS A 85 -3.72 6.97 5.15
C LYS A 85 -3.95 5.47 4.91
N ILE A 86 -2.90 4.69 4.69
CA ILE A 86 -2.98 3.25 4.48
C ILE A 86 -2.89 2.53 5.82
N ASP A 87 -3.84 1.65 6.11
CA ASP A 87 -3.69 0.69 7.19
C ASP A 87 -2.68 -0.40 6.80
N LEU A 88 -1.40 -0.14 7.13
CA LEU A 88 -0.32 -1.08 6.84
C LEU A 88 -0.50 -2.41 7.59
N ASN A 89 -1.15 -2.43 8.76
CA ASN A 89 -1.38 -3.68 9.49
C ASN A 89 -2.28 -4.62 8.70
N THR A 90 -3.36 -4.09 8.11
CA THR A 90 -4.21 -4.87 7.19
C THR A 90 -3.46 -5.35 5.96
N VAL A 91 -2.58 -4.52 5.38
CA VAL A 91 -1.76 -4.93 4.24
C VAL A 91 -0.78 -6.04 4.62
N ILE A 92 -0.10 -5.91 5.76
CA ILE A 92 0.84 -6.93 6.28
C ILE A 92 0.10 -8.23 6.59
N GLN A 93 -1.11 -8.16 7.15
CA GLN A 93 -1.92 -9.36 7.38
C GLN A 93 -2.23 -10.08 6.07
N ARG A 94 -2.63 -9.37 5.02
CA ARG A 94 -2.87 -9.98 3.71
C ARG A 94 -1.63 -10.63 3.10
N TRP A 95 -0.43 -10.08 3.34
CA TRP A 95 0.81 -10.75 2.93
C TRP A 95 1.05 -12.03 3.76
N ALA A 96 0.82 -11.98 5.07
CA ALA A 96 0.95 -13.14 5.94
C ALA A 96 -0.02 -14.26 5.51
N ASP A 97 -1.28 -13.91 5.21
CA ASP A 97 -2.29 -14.85 4.73
C ASP A 97 -1.82 -15.58 3.45
N LYS A 98 -1.24 -14.86 2.50
CA LYS A 98 -0.67 -15.45 1.28
C LYS A 98 0.52 -16.38 1.55
N VAL A 99 1.34 -16.08 2.54
CA VAL A 99 2.43 -16.97 2.95
C VAL A 99 1.87 -18.25 3.62
N ILE A 100 0.82 -18.10 4.41
CA ILE A 100 0.10 -19.22 5.05
C ILE A 100 -0.48 -20.14 3.96
N GLU A 101 -1.17 -19.58 2.98
CA GLU A 101 -1.71 -20.29 1.81
C GLU A 101 -0.59 -21.02 1.03
N TYR A 102 0.54 -20.35 0.81
CA TYR A 102 1.70 -20.96 0.14
C TYR A 102 2.26 -22.15 0.91
N CYS A 103 2.18 -22.10 2.25
CA CYS A 103 2.58 -23.24 3.11
C CYS A 103 1.59 -24.41 3.09
N GLY A 104 0.40 -24.23 2.49
CA GLY A 104 -0.65 -25.24 2.36
C GLY A 104 -1.69 -25.21 3.48
N TYR A 105 -1.79 -24.09 4.21
CA TYR A 105 -2.77 -23.87 5.26
C TYR A 105 -3.80 -22.82 4.84
N ARG A 106 -4.94 -22.77 5.53
CA ARG A 106 -5.92 -21.72 5.35
C ARG A 106 -5.81 -20.70 6.48
N PRO A 107 -5.74 -19.40 6.16
CA PRO A 107 -5.68 -18.36 7.18
C PRO A 107 -6.84 -18.39 8.17
N GLU A 108 -8.05 -18.75 7.70
CA GLU A 108 -9.27 -18.86 8.51
C GLU A 108 -9.25 -20.00 9.54
N ASP A 109 -8.37 -20.99 9.38
CA ASP A 109 -8.20 -22.09 10.35
C ASP A 109 -7.34 -21.67 11.56
N ILE A 110 -6.67 -20.49 11.48
CA ILE A 110 -5.82 -19.97 12.54
C ILE A 110 -6.68 -19.15 13.50
N PRO A 111 -6.67 -19.45 14.80
CA PRO A 111 -7.45 -18.70 15.78
C PRO A 111 -7.11 -17.20 15.76
N GLU A 112 -8.13 -16.36 15.93
CA GLU A 112 -7.95 -14.91 15.98
C GLU A 112 -6.90 -14.50 17.03
N GLY A 113 -5.95 -13.64 16.65
CA GLY A 113 -4.84 -13.20 17.49
C GLY A 113 -3.69 -14.22 17.64
N ALA A 114 -3.81 -15.43 17.11
CA ALA A 114 -2.73 -16.40 17.13
C ALA A 114 -1.71 -16.15 16.01
N LEU A 115 -0.42 -16.29 16.31
CA LEU A 115 0.63 -16.30 15.30
C LEU A 115 0.70 -17.65 14.61
N PHE A 116 0.96 -17.65 13.30
CA PHE A 116 0.98 -18.88 12.50
C PHE A 116 1.94 -19.93 13.04
N LEU A 117 3.16 -19.56 13.45
CA LEU A 117 4.08 -20.53 14.03
C LEU A 117 3.62 -21.09 15.38
N ASN A 118 2.92 -20.29 16.20
CA ASN A 118 2.36 -20.78 17.46
C ASN A 118 1.22 -21.79 17.20
N TYR A 119 0.39 -21.51 16.20
CA TYR A 119 -0.64 -22.43 15.73
C TYR A 119 -0.03 -23.77 15.27
N LEU A 120 1.03 -23.74 14.48
CA LEU A 120 1.74 -24.95 14.05
C LEU A 120 2.39 -25.70 15.23
N ALA A 121 2.95 -24.96 16.20
CA ALA A 121 3.54 -25.56 17.40
C ALA A 121 2.50 -26.33 18.23
N SER A 122 1.29 -25.78 18.39
CA SER A 122 0.20 -26.44 19.11
C SER A 122 -0.26 -27.74 18.45
N ARG A 123 0.01 -27.93 17.15
CA ARG A 123 -0.30 -29.10 16.35
C ARG A 123 0.87 -30.09 16.21
N GLY A 124 2.04 -29.75 16.75
CA GLY A 124 3.25 -30.51 16.55
C GLY A 124 3.84 -30.46 15.14
N GLU A 125 3.46 -29.47 14.35
CA GLU A 125 3.81 -29.29 12.92
C GLU A 125 4.97 -28.30 12.69
N THR A 126 5.66 -27.86 13.74
CA THR A 126 6.84 -26.97 13.65
C THR A 126 8.10 -27.75 13.30
N ASP A 127 8.26 -28.10 12.05
CA ASP A 127 9.47 -28.68 11.53
C ASP A 127 10.37 -27.69 10.79
N GLY A 128 11.60 -28.10 10.50
CA GLY A 128 12.52 -27.29 9.69
C GLY A 128 12.04 -27.05 8.25
N LEU A 129 11.18 -27.94 7.75
CA LEU A 129 10.62 -27.84 6.40
C LEU A 129 9.61 -26.70 6.32
N THR A 130 8.75 -26.53 7.31
CA THR A 130 7.78 -25.43 7.36
C THR A 130 8.48 -24.06 7.43
N ARG A 131 9.50 -23.94 8.29
CA ARG A 131 10.32 -22.71 8.35
C ARG A 131 11.00 -22.41 7.02
N ARG A 132 11.48 -23.43 6.31
CA ARG A 132 12.07 -23.29 4.97
C ARG A 132 11.03 -22.83 3.94
N LYS A 133 9.80 -23.36 3.99
CA LYS A 133 8.68 -22.93 3.14
C LYS A 133 8.33 -21.46 3.37
N ILE A 134 8.20 -21.02 4.63
CA ILE A 134 7.94 -19.61 4.97
C ILE A 134 9.02 -18.71 4.37
N ARG A 135 10.31 -19.03 4.60
CA ARG A 135 11.42 -18.25 4.05
C ARG A 135 11.39 -18.21 2.52
N LYS A 136 11.10 -19.34 1.87
CA LYS A 136 10.97 -19.41 0.42
C LYS A 136 9.83 -18.53 -0.08
N ALA A 137 8.66 -18.60 0.55
CA ALA A 137 7.51 -17.76 0.20
C ALA A 137 7.81 -16.26 0.32
N LEU A 138 8.45 -15.85 1.43
CA LEU A 138 8.85 -14.44 1.63
C LEU A 138 9.86 -13.97 0.57
N ASN A 139 10.83 -14.82 0.22
CA ASN A 139 11.80 -14.50 -0.82
C ASN A 139 11.13 -14.36 -2.19
N GLU A 140 10.27 -15.29 -2.57
CA GLU A 140 9.54 -15.24 -3.83
C GLU A 140 8.59 -14.05 -3.89
N MET A 141 7.93 -13.74 -2.78
CA MET A 141 7.00 -12.62 -2.71
C MET A 141 7.70 -11.27 -2.80
N PHE A 142 8.80 -11.06 -2.10
CA PHE A 142 9.39 -9.72 -1.95
C PHE A 142 10.75 -9.57 -2.63
N LEU A 143 11.68 -10.50 -2.44
CA LEU A 143 13.09 -10.30 -2.75
C LEU A 143 13.45 -10.64 -4.21
N ASN A 144 12.64 -11.45 -4.89
CA ASN A 144 12.87 -11.82 -6.29
C ASN A 144 12.28 -10.80 -7.30
N SER A 145 11.77 -9.67 -6.82
CA SER A 145 11.17 -8.64 -7.68
C SER A 145 12.18 -7.57 -8.05
N SER A 146 12.55 -7.48 -9.33
CA SER A 146 13.42 -6.41 -9.84
C SER A 146 12.76 -5.03 -9.88
N SER A 147 11.44 -4.95 -9.76
CA SER A 147 10.66 -3.70 -9.82
C SER A 147 10.52 -3.00 -8.46
N CYS A 148 10.88 -3.67 -7.36
CA CYS A 148 10.80 -3.14 -6.00
C CYS A 148 12.18 -2.71 -5.50
N ASP A 149 12.25 -1.61 -4.73
CA ASP A 149 13.48 -1.25 -4.03
C ASP A 149 13.87 -2.32 -3.01
N GLY A 150 15.16 -2.68 -2.96
CA GLY A 150 15.64 -3.78 -2.10
C GLY A 150 15.37 -3.57 -0.61
N ASN A 151 15.56 -2.34 -0.09
CA ASN A 151 15.21 -2.04 1.30
C ASN A 151 13.70 -2.09 1.54
N TYR A 152 12.92 -1.61 0.57
CA TYR A 152 11.46 -1.65 0.65
C TYR A 152 10.95 -3.10 0.72
N ALA A 153 11.43 -3.93 -0.18
CA ALA A 153 11.13 -5.35 -0.23
C ALA A 153 11.53 -6.07 1.08
N LEU A 154 12.73 -5.74 1.60
CA LEU A 154 13.24 -6.32 2.83
C LEU A 154 12.41 -5.89 4.05
N ALA A 155 12.05 -4.60 4.18
CA ALA A 155 11.19 -4.11 5.25
C ALA A 155 9.81 -4.80 5.25
N CYS A 156 9.18 -4.93 4.08
CA CYS A 156 7.91 -5.64 3.93
C CYS A 156 8.03 -7.13 4.29
N SER A 157 9.11 -7.80 3.85
CA SER A 157 9.39 -9.20 4.20
C SER A 157 9.57 -9.40 5.71
N MET A 158 10.32 -8.50 6.35
CA MET A 158 10.55 -8.53 7.79
C MET A 158 9.25 -8.34 8.58
N LEU A 159 8.45 -7.33 8.26
CA LEU A 159 7.16 -7.07 8.91
C LEU A 159 6.19 -8.26 8.73
N THR A 160 6.16 -8.85 7.54
CA THR A 160 5.35 -10.04 7.29
C THR A 160 5.83 -11.23 8.12
N SER A 161 7.15 -11.42 8.23
CA SER A 161 7.72 -12.51 9.02
C SER A 161 7.39 -12.38 10.52
N SER A 162 7.37 -11.15 11.04
CA SER A 162 6.94 -10.88 12.42
C SER A 162 5.48 -11.27 12.64
N ARG A 163 4.60 -10.91 11.71
CA ARG A 163 3.17 -11.27 11.76
C ARG A 163 2.93 -12.78 11.72
N LEU A 164 3.83 -13.55 11.12
CA LEU A 164 3.79 -15.01 11.11
C LEU A 164 4.35 -15.64 12.41
N GLY A 165 4.93 -14.85 13.31
CA GLY A 165 5.65 -15.33 14.50
C GLY A 165 7.07 -15.82 14.21
N TYR A 166 7.64 -15.40 13.09
CA TYR A 166 9.00 -15.74 12.64
C TYR A 166 9.83 -14.49 12.36
N PRO A 167 10.13 -13.65 13.38
CA PRO A 167 10.82 -12.40 13.17
C PRO A 167 12.21 -12.59 12.56
N LEU A 168 12.49 -11.92 11.46
CA LEU A 168 13.79 -11.92 10.74
C LEU A 168 14.65 -10.67 11.06
N PHE A 169 14.34 -9.97 12.14
CA PHE A 169 15.02 -8.74 12.57
C PHE A 169 15.19 -8.71 14.09
N PRO A 170 16.10 -7.88 14.64
CA PRO A 170 16.29 -7.73 16.07
C PRO A 170 15.02 -7.25 16.78
N GLU A 171 14.80 -7.71 18.01
CA GLU A 171 13.68 -7.29 18.84
C GLU A 171 13.63 -5.76 18.97
N GLY A 172 12.42 -5.20 18.94
CA GLY A 172 12.21 -3.74 19.00
C GLY A 172 12.39 -2.99 17.67
N SER A 173 12.86 -3.64 16.61
CA SER A 173 13.07 -2.98 15.31
C SER A 173 11.79 -2.72 14.50
N GLU A 174 10.65 -3.30 14.88
CA GLU A 174 9.40 -3.19 14.13
C GLU A 174 8.97 -1.72 13.97
N LYS A 175 9.03 -0.93 15.04
CA LYS A 175 8.75 0.49 15.00
C LYS A 175 9.65 1.23 14.01
N THR A 176 10.94 0.90 13.98
CA THR A 176 11.91 1.48 13.04
C THR A 176 11.57 1.16 11.59
N LEU A 177 11.12 -0.06 11.30
CA LEU A 177 10.70 -0.46 9.96
C LEU A 177 9.48 0.33 9.49
N PHE A 178 8.47 0.52 10.35
CA PHE A 178 7.32 1.38 10.06
C PHE A 178 7.73 2.83 9.84
N SER A 179 8.52 3.41 10.76
CA SER A 179 9.02 4.78 10.64
C SER A 179 9.81 5.00 9.36
N TRP A 180 10.61 4.00 8.95
CA TRP A 180 11.34 4.05 7.69
C TRP A 180 10.39 4.04 6.49
N LEU A 181 9.41 3.15 6.46
CA LEU A 181 8.40 3.10 5.38
C LEU A 181 7.61 4.41 5.30
N TYR A 182 7.19 4.99 6.42
CA TYR A 182 6.50 6.29 6.46
C TYR A 182 7.37 7.46 6.00
N GLY A 183 8.67 7.28 5.89
CA GLY A 183 9.62 8.33 5.51
C GLY A 183 9.81 9.39 6.60
N GLU A 184 9.75 8.99 7.87
CA GLU A 184 9.92 9.89 9.01
C GLU A 184 11.30 10.58 9.00
N LYS A 185 11.30 11.89 9.26
CA LYS A 185 12.51 12.72 9.18
C LYS A 185 13.47 12.46 10.35
N GLU A 186 12.92 12.15 11.51
CA GLU A 186 13.66 12.02 12.78
C GLU A 186 14.46 10.71 12.89
N LEU A 187 14.13 9.73 12.05
CA LEU A 187 14.76 8.40 12.06
C LEU A 187 16.26 8.49 11.81
N LYS A 188 17.10 7.88 12.68
CA LYS A 188 18.55 7.91 12.56
C LYS A 188 19.07 6.79 11.66
N MET A 189 20.18 7.05 10.95
CA MET A 189 20.84 6.05 10.09
C MET A 189 21.33 4.83 10.87
N SER A 190 21.72 5.02 12.13
CA SER A 190 22.13 3.93 13.03
C SER A 190 20.95 3.01 13.36
N GLU A 191 19.74 3.55 13.60
CA GLU A 191 18.54 2.79 13.87
C GLU A 191 18.12 1.97 12.65
N ILE A 192 18.18 2.56 11.45
CA ILE A 192 17.92 1.89 10.18
C ILE A 192 18.85 0.68 10.00
N ARG A 193 20.14 0.88 10.25
CA ARG A 193 21.14 -0.20 10.16
C ARG A 193 20.89 -1.30 11.20
N LEU A 194 20.57 -0.95 12.44
CA LEU A 194 20.26 -1.92 13.50
C LEU A 194 18.99 -2.72 13.17
N ALA A 195 18.01 -2.10 12.50
CA ALA A 195 16.83 -2.83 12.02
C ALA A 195 17.11 -3.77 10.84
N GLY A 196 18.34 -3.82 10.31
CA GLY A 196 18.75 -4.71 9.23
C GLY A 196 18.59 -4.14 7.83
N LEU A 197 18.25 -2.85 7.69
CA LEU A 197 18.14 -2.16 6.39
C LEU A 197 19.46 -1.47 6.03
N ALA A 198 19.70 -1.25 4.73
CA ALA A 198 20.76 -0.37 4.29
C ALA A 198 20.50 1.07 4.79
N PRO A 199 21.51 1.79 5.31
CA PRO A 199 21.34 3.04 6.05
C PRO A 199 21.11 4.23 5.12
N PHE A 200 19.90 4.34 4.57
CA PHE A 200 19.43 5.53 3.87
C PHE A 200 17.99 5.84 4.22
N LYS A 201 17.61 7.10 4.15
CA LYS A 201 16.25 7.59 4.38
C LYS A 201 15.48 7.75 3.08
N ILE A 202 14.16 7.78 3.19
CA ILE A 202 13.30 8.20 2.09
C ILE A 202 13.37 9.74 2.00
N THR A 203 13.77 10.23 0.85
CA THR A 203 14.01 11.65 0.54
C THR A 203 13.32 12.05 -0.76
N LYS A 204 13.33 13.33 -1.11
CA LYS A 204 12.81 13.83 -2.41
C LYS A 204 13.42 13.09 -3.61
N VAL A 205 14.68 12.66 -3.50
CA VAL A 205 15.41 12.00 -4.59
C VAL A 205 14.89 10.60 -4.88
N ASN A 206 14.54 9.83 -3.84
CA ASN A 206 14.15 8.43 -3.96
C ASN A 206 12.65 8.16 -3.73
N ALA A 207 11.88 9.16 -3.26
CA ALA A 207 10.45 8.99 -2.94
C ALA A 207 9.62 8.41 -4.10
N ARG A 208 9.91 8.79 -5.34
CA ARG A 208 9.22 8.23 -6.51
C ARG A 208 9.48 6.74 -6.66
N ARG A 209 10.70 6.29 -6.42
CA ARG A 209 11.06 4.85 -6.44
C ARG A 209 10.36 4.11 -5.31
N MET A 210 10.30 4.70 -4.11
CA MET A 210 9.58 4.13 -2.97
C MET A 210 8.07 4.02 -3.25
N PHE A 211 7.48 5.02 -3.88
CA PHE A 211 6.09 4.98 -4.30
C PHE A 211 5.80 3.85 -5.31
N LEU A 212 6.69 3.63 -6.28
CA LEU A 212 6.56 2.50 -7.19
C LEU A 212 6.67 1.16 -6.45
N SER A 213 7.58 1.07 -5.49
CA SER A 213 7.71 -0.10 -4.62
C SER A 213 6.44 -0.35 -3.79
N LEU A 214 5.84 0.72 -3.24
CA LEU A 214 4.55 0.64 -2.55
C LEU A 214 3.47 0.01 -3.45
N VAL A 215 3.32 0.51 -4.67
CA VAL A 215 2.32 -0.03 -5.61
C VAL A 215 2.56 -1.52 -5.89
N GLU A 216 3.82 -1.92 -6.07
CA GLU A 216 4.17 -3.33 -6.31
C GLU A 216 3.84 -4.23 -5.11
N VAL A 217 4.16 -3.82 -3.88
CA VAL A 217 3.85 -4.63 -2.70
C VAL A 217 2.35 -4.67 -2.39
N LEU A 218 1.59 -3.61 -2.72
CA LEU A 218 0.14 -3.62 -2.62
C LEU A 218 -0.52 -4.64 -3.56
N LYS A 219 -0.01 -4.77 -4.79
CA LYS A 219 -0.45 -5.83 -5.70
C LYS A 219 -0.20 -7.23 -5.13
N LYS A 220 0.93 -7.41 -4.44
CA LYS A 220 1.25 -8.67 -3.74
C LYS A 220 0.30 -8.96 -2.58
N ALA A 221 -0.28 -7.93 -1.95
CA ALA A 221 -1.37 -8.06 -0.98
C ALA A 221 -2.75 -8.37 -1.62
N GLY A 222 -2.81 -8.49 -2.96
CA GLY A 222 -4.04 -8.80 -3.68
C GLY A 222 -4.87 -7.60 -4.10
N TYR A 223 -4.38 -6.37 -3.91
CA TYR A 223 -5.02 -5.19 -4.51
C TYR A 223 -4.71 -5.12 -6.01
N LYS A 224 -5.63 -4.62 -6.81
CA LYS A 224 -5.38 -4.39 -8.25
C LYS A 224 -4.42 -3.22 -8.51
N GLY A 225 -4.23 -2.37 -7.52
CA GLY A 225 -3.36 -1.21 -7.56
C GLY A 225 -3.76 -0.19 -6.51
N LEU A 226 -3.27 1.04 -6.67
CA LEU A 226 -3.53 2.17 -5.79
C LEU A 226 -4.24 3.28 -6.57
N CYS A 227 -5.37 3.76 -6.05
CA CYS A 227 -6.05 4.96 -6.52
C CYS A 227 -5.87 6.07 -5.48
N VAL A 228 -5.29 7.19 -5.89
CA VAL A 228 -5.12 8.37 -5.03
C VAL A 228 -6.03 9.48 -5.55
N TYR A 229 -6.93 9.95 -4.70
CA TYR A 229 -7.84 11.06 -4.97
C TYR A 229 -7.36 12.28 -4.19
N ILE A 230 -7.28 13.41 -4.86
CA ILE A 230 -6.82 14.67 -4.25
C ILE A 230 -7.92 15.72 -4.51
N ASP A 231 -8.61 16.11 -3.45
CA ASP A 231 -9.55 17.23 -3.50
C ASP A 231 -8.83 18.55 -3.17
N ASN A 232 -9.46 19.68 -3.46
CA ASN A 232 -8.94 21.03 -3.21
C ASN A 232 -7.56 21.29 -3.84
N PHE A 233 -7.32 20.75 -5.05
CA PHE A 233 -6.04 20.88 -5.75
C PHE A 233 -5.72 22.33 -6.15
N ASP A 234 -6.72 23.15 -6.34
CA ASP A 234 -6.66 24.58 -6.68
C ASP A 234 -6.04 25.45 -5.57
N SER A 235 -5.94 24.96 -4.35
CA SER A 235 -5.22 25.65 -3.26
C SER A 235 -3.72 25.86 -3.53
N LEU A 236 -3.16 25.18 -4.53
CA LEU A 236 -1.77 25.38 -4.99
C LEU A 236 -1.60 26.59 -5.94
N LEU A 237 -2.69 27.13 -6.45
CA LEU A 237 -2.66 28.22 -7.43
C LEU A 237 -2.79 29.60 -6.78
N ASN A 238 -2.93 29.65 -5.47
CA ASN A 238 -2.97 30.83 -4.62
C ASN A 238 -1.72 30.87 -3.73
#